data_40e7e501933672b74773078f353654d1
#
_entry.id   40e7e501933672b74773078f353654d1
#
_cell.length_a   1.000
_cell.length_b   1.000
_cell.length_c   1.000
_cell.angle_alpha   90.00
_cell.angle_beta   90.00
_cell.angle_gamma   90.00
#
_symmetry.space_group_name_H-M   'P 1'
#
loop_
_entity.id
_entity.type
_entity.pdbx_description
1 polymer ?
#
loop_
_entity_poly.entity_id
_entity_poly.type
_entity_poly.pdbx_seq_one_letter_code
_entity_poly.pdbx_strand_id
1 'polypeptide(L)'
;MRFKGLLMFLLASFLLSAQEPATKMKKVPVTPTSPSSGKEMYNSYCASCHGTDGKGNGPAAPALKSHPTDLTLLAQKNGGKFPSAHVMSSIQDVTQNVHGSKDMPVWGPLLSSVSGTDQALVKVRINVITSYIESMQAK
;
A
#
# COMPACT_ATOMS: atom_id res chain seq x y z
N MET A 1 -40.19 -17.60 -67.00
CA MET A 1 -40.21 -17.77 -65.54
C MET A 1 -38.81 -17.49 -65.04
N ARG A 2 -38.63 -16.37 -64.32
CA ARG A 2 -37.29 -15.83 -63.89
C ARG A 2 -37.16 -16.03 -62.40
N PHE A 3 -36.31 -16.97 -61.97
CA PHE A 3 -35.97 -17.16 -60.57
C PHE A 3 -34.87 -16.14 -60.18
N LYS A 4 -35.22 -15.18 -59.35
CA LYS A 4 -34.27 -14.28 -58.68
C LYS A 4 -33.79 -14.97 -57.41
N GLY A 5 -32.54 -15.47 -57.44
CA GLY A 5 -31.86 -16.00 -56.23
C GLY A 5 -31.48 -14.87 -55.30
N LEU A 6 -32.05 -14.83 -54.12
CA LEU A 6 -31.71 -13.92 -53.05
C LEU A 6 -30.50 -14.49 -52.31
N LEU A 7 -29.33 -13.89 -52.56
CA LEU A 7 -28.06 -14.23 -51.89
C LEU A 7 -28.04 -13.56 -50.54
N MET A 8 -28.31 -14.32 -49.51
CA MET A 8 -28.29 -13.83 -48.12
C MET A 8 -26.85 -13.90 -47.55
N PHE A 9 -26.15 -12.78 -47.54
CA PHE A 9 -24.83 -12.66 -46.90
C PHE A 9 -25.01 -12.65 -45.40
N LEU A 10 -24.68 -13.76 -44.73
CA LEU A 10 -24.53 -13.87 -43.29
C LEU A 10 -23.16 -13.26 -42.90
N LEU A 11 -23.17 -12.01 -42.45
CA LEU A 11 -22.02 -11.38 -41.77
C LEU A 11 -21.90 -11.97 -40.36
N ALA A 12 -21.04 -12.98 -40.22
CA ALA A 12 -20.63 -13.48 -38.93
C ALA A 12 -19.64 -12.49 -38.31
N SER A 13 -20.12 -11.58 -37.46
CA SER A 13 -19.30 -10.69 -36.66
C SER A 13 -18.56 -11.50 -35.56
N PHE A 14 -17.31 -11.81 -35.82
CA PHE A 14 -16.41 -12.43 -34.83
C PHE A 14 -16.05 -11.38 -33.79
N LEU A 15 -16.78 -11.35 -32.67
CA LEU A 15 -16.40 -10.57 -31.49
C LEU A 15 -15.17 -11.23 -30.86
N LEU A 16 -14.01 -10.69 -31.21
CA LEU A 16 -12.75 -11.04 -30.59
C LEU A 16 -12.74 -10.43 -29.16
N SER A 17 -13.21 -11.21 -28.18
CA SER A 17 -13.10 -10.84 -26.78
C SER A 17 -11.62 -10.85 -26.39
N ALA A 18 -10.98 -9.70 -26.31
CA ALA A 18 -9.68 -9.55 -25.72
C ALA A 18 -9.80 -9.83 -24.21
N GLN A 19 -9.51 -11.06 -23.81
CA GLN A 19 -9.34 -11.40 -22.41
C GLN A 19 -7.99 -10.82 -21.94
N GLU A 20 -8.04 -9.72 -21.18
CA GLU A 20 -6.87 -9.26 -20.45
C GLU A 20 -6.36 -10.38 -19.55
N PRO A 21 -5.05 -10.68 -19.55
CA PRO A 21 -4.50 -11.70 -18.66
C PRO A 21 -4.71 -11.25 -17.22
N ALA A 22 -5.60 -11.94 -16.50
CA ALA A 22 -5.78 -11.74 -15.08
C ALA A 22 -4.44 -12.01 -14.37
N THR A 23 -3.76 -10.97 -13.96
CA THR A 23 -2.50 -11.06 -13.21
C THR A 23 -2.81 -11.78 -11.90
N LYS A 24 -2.42 -13.06 -11.81
CA LYS A 24 -2.58 -13.85 -10.59
C LYS A 24 -1.73 -13.19 -9.49
N MET A 25 -2.36 -12.42 -8.63
CA MET A 25 -1.70 -11.88 -7.43
C MET A 25 -1.25 -13.04 -6.55
N LYS A 26 0.05 -13.24 -6.43
CA LYS A 26 0.64 -14.22 -5.52
C LYS A 26 0.53 -13.67 -4.11
N LYS A 27 -0.28 -14.32 -3.26
CA LYS A 27 -0.30 -14.01 -1.82
C LYS A 27 1.04 -14.42 -1.22
N VAL A 28 1.83 -13.45 -0.79
CA VAL A 28 3.09 -13.70 -0.07
C VAL A 28 2.78 -13.56 1.43
N PRO A 29 3.11 -14.56 2.26
CA PRO A 29 2.96 -14.43 3.71
C PRO A 29 3.80 -13.25 4.23
N VAL A 30 3.24 -12.49 5.18
CA VAL A 30 4.00 -11.42 5.84
C VAL A 30 5.06 -12.08 6.71
N THR A 31 6.33 -11.75 6.49
CA THR A 31 7.43 -12.27 7.30
C THR A 31 7.37 -11.67 8.70
N PRO A 32 7.34 -12.48 9.77
CA PRO A 32 7.42 -11.97 11.13
C PRO A 32 8.74 -11.20 11.34
N THR A 33 8.64 -10.04 11.96
CA THR A 33 9.77 -9.17 12.31
C THR A 33 9.86 -9.01 13.82
N SER A 34 11.02 -8.61 14.32
CA SER A 34 11.16 -8.25 15.74
C SER A 34 10.24 -7.08 16.09
N PRO A 35 9.39 -7.18 17.13
CA PRO A 35 8.53 -6.08 17.57
C PRO A 35 9.31 -4.90 18.16
N SER A 36 10.57 -5.09 18.54
CA SER A 36 11.45 -4.05 19.09
C SER A 36 12.30 -3.34 18.03
N SER A 37 12.28 -3.77 16.76
CA SER A 37 13.09 -3.18 15.70
C SER A 37 12.22 -2.38 14.71
N GLY A 38 12.09 -1.07 14.94
CA GLY A 38 11.37 -0.16 14.03
C GLY A 38 11.98 -0.14 12.63
N LYS A 39 13.30 -0.18 12.53
CA LYS A 39 14.01 -0.23 11.25
C LYS A 39 13.69 -1.50 10.47
N GLU A 40 13.69 -2.66 11.12
CA GLU A 40 13.39 -3.94 10.47
C GLU A 40 11.93 -3.97 9.99
N MET A 41 10.99 -3.57 10.86
CA MET A 41 9.57 -3.48 10.49
C MET A 41 9.33 -2.49 9.36
N TYR A 42 9.95 -1.32 9.42
CA TYR A 42 9.85 -0.31 8.36
C TYR A 42 10.36 -0.84 7.02
N ASN A 43 11.54 -1.44 7.01
CA ASN A 43 12.11 -2.00 5.78
C ASN A 43 11.27 -3.12 5.21
N SER A 44 10.67 -3.95 6.07
CA SER A 44 9.86 -5.10 5.64
C SER A 44 8.46 -4.72 5.14
N TYR A 45 7.86 -3.67 5.71
CA TYR A 45 6.45 -3.36 5.49
C TYR A 45 6.19 -2.03 4.77
N CYS A 46 7.08 -1.05 4.92
CA CYS A 46 6.87 0.31 4.45
C CYS A 46 7.78 0.71 3.28
N ALA A 47 9.03 0.24 3.30
CA ALA A 47 10.05 0.70 2.36
C ALA A 47 9.79 0.34 0.90
N SER A 48 8.96 -0.67 0.62
CA SER A 48 8.54 -1.02 -0.76
C SER A 48 7.88 0.15 -1.48
N CYS A 49 7.13 0.99 -0.76
CA CYS A 49 6.49 2.19 -1.28
C CYS A 49 7.22 3.47 -0.87
N HIS A 50 7.55 3.59 0.42
CA HIS A 50 8.14 4.83 0.95
C HIS A 50 9.65 4.96 0.75
N GLY A 51 10.34 3.93 0.27
CA GLY A 51 11.80 3.90 0.16
C GLY A 51 12.47 3.62 1.51
N THR A 52 13.69 3.12 1.49
CA THR A 52 14.48 2.88 2.70
C THR A 52 14.92 4.17 3.40
N ASP A 53 14.92 5.28 2.64
CA ASP A 53 15.21 6.63 3.11
C ASP A 53 13.96 7.45 3.48
N GLY A 54 12.76 6.90 3.31
CA GLY A 54 11.50 7.53 3.66
C GLY A 54 10.96 8.56 2.67
N LYS A 55 11.59 8.73 1.51
CA LYS A 55 11.25 9.83 0.55
C LYS A 55 10.13 9.51 -0.43
N GLY A 56 9.47 8.37 -0.29
CA GLY A 56 8.39 7.97 -1.20
C GLY A 56 8.87 7.37 -2.53
N ASN A 57 10.15 7.05 -2.64
CA ASN A 57 10.83 6.56 -3.85
C ASN A 57 11.01 5.03 -3.88
N GLY A 58 10.22 4.30 -3.12
CA GLY A 58 10.30 2.84 -3.09
C GLY A 58 10.00 2.19 -4.44
N PRO A 59 10.46 0.94 -4.67
CA PRO A 59 10.33 0.27 -5.96
C PRO A 59 8.88 0.06 -6.41
N ALA A 60 7.91 0.05 -5.51
CA ALA A 60 6.50 -0.04 -5.84
C ALA A 60 5.84 1.33 -6.13
N ALA A 61 6.48 2.45 -5.78
CA ALA A 61 5.92 3.79 -5.93
C ALA A 61 5.44 4.12 -7.36
N PRO A 62 6.17 3.74 -8.45
CA PRO A 62 5.72 4.03 -9.81
C PRO A 62 4.42 3.33 -10.23
N ALA A 63 4.02 2.26 -9.54
CA ALA A 63 2.80 1.51 -9.82
C ALA A 63 1.57 2.04 -9.06
N LEU A 64 1.76 2.99 -8.15
CA LEU A 64 0.68 3.56 -7.33
C LEU A 64 0.01 4.73 -8.06
N LYS A 65 -1.29 4.90 -7.83
CA LYS A 65 -2.06 6.03 -8.38
C LYS A 65 -1.63 7.38 -7.80
N SER A 66 -1.22 7.37 -6.53
CA SER A 66 -0.73 8.55 -5.82
C SER A 66 0.70 8.30 -5.35
N HIS A 67 1.56 9.29 -5.51
CA HIS A 67 2.94 9.20 -5.04
C HIS A 67 2.96 9.05 -3.50
N PRO A 68 3.70 8.08 -2.93
CA PRO A 68 3.83 7.94 -1.49
C PRO A 68 4.38 9.21 -0.85
N THR A 69 3.84 9.57 0.31
CA THR A 69 4.29 10.75 1.06
C THR A 69 5.76 10.61 1.44
N ASP A 70 6.52 11.71 1.28
CA ASP A 70 7.84 11.84 1.88
C ASP A 70 7.69 11.94 3.41
N LEU A 71 8.07 10.86 4.09
CA LEU A 71 7.96 10.72 5.53
C LEU A 71 9.03 11.52 6.30
N THR A 72 10.10 11.96 5.63
CA THR A 72 11.17 12.72 6.27
C THR A 72 10.79 14.17 6.53
N LEU A 73 9.71 14.65 5.92
CA LEU A 73 9.24 16.04 6.00
C LEU A 73 8.00 16.23 6.89
N LEU A 74 7.58 15.20 7.63
CA LEU A 74 6.34 15.28 8.42
C LEU A 74 6.42 16.34 9.52
N ALA A 75 7.54 16.44 10.23
CA ALA A 75 7.73 17.47 11.24
C ALA A 75 7.74 18.87 10.63
N GLN A 76 8.44 19.07 9.51
CA GLN A 76 8.50 20.35 8.80
C GLN A 76 7.09 20.79 8.35
N LYS A 77 6.31 19.89 7.76
CA LYS A 77 4.93 20.15 7.31
C LYS A 77 3.96 20.40 8.45
N ASN A 78 4.32 20.02 9.67
CA ASN A 78 3.53 20.17 10.90
C ASN A 78 4.13 21.22 11.86
N GLY A 79 4.67 22.29 11.33
CA GLY A 79 5.17 23.40 12.14
C GLY A 79 6.41 23.08 12.99
N GLY A 80 7.24 22.13 12.56
CA GLY A 80 8.47 21.72 13.26
C GLY A 80 8.25 20.60 14.28
N LYS A 81 7.02 20.16 14.52
CA LYS A 81 6.71 19.10 15.49
C LYS A 81 6.27 17.83 14.76
N PHE A 82 6.91 16.70 15.08
CA PHE A 82 6.52 15.42 14.50
C PHE A 82 5.10 15.02 14.93
N PRO A 83 4.20 14.70 14.00
CA PRO A 83 2.78 14.41 14.29
C PRO A 83 2.57 12.95 14.66
N SER A 84 3.12 12.46 15.77
CA SER A 84 3.15 11.05 16.19
C SER A 84 1.76 10.41 16.20
N ALA A 85 0.75 11.08 16.77
CA ALA A 85 -0.61 10.56 16.85
C ALA A 85 -1.24 10.36 15.46
N HIS A 86 -0.99 11.27 14.53
CA HIS A 86 -1.45 11.16 13.14
C HIS A 86 -0.75 9.99 12.43
N VAL A 87 0.56 9.82 12.63
CA VAL A 87 1.32 8.70 12.04
C VAL A 87 0.83 7.37 12.59
N MET A 88 0.62 7.25 13.92
CA MET A 88 0.08 6.04 14.53
C MET A 88 -1.29 5.69 13.99
N SER A 89 -2.23 6.65 13.91
CA SER A 89 -3.55 6.40 13.35
C SER A 89 -3.48 6.04 11.88
N SER A 90 -2.57 6.65 11.11
CA SER A 90 -2.35 6.31 9.71
C SER A 90 -1.87 4.88 9.50
N ILE A 91 -1.08 4.33 10.40
CA ILE A 91 -0.64 2.92 10.36
C ILE A 91 -1.77 1.97 10.80
N GLN A 92 -2.53 2.36 11.81
CA GLN A 92 -3.53 1.50 12.47
C GLN A 92 -4.87 1.48 11.75
N ASP A 93 -5.28 2.62 11.13
CA ASP A 93 -6.67 2.88 10.80
C ASP A 93 -7.17 2.13 9.55
N VAL A 94 -8.38 1.57 9.72
CA VAL A 94 -9.17 0.93 8.65
C VAL A 94 -10.04 1.91 7.87
N THR A 95 -10.17 3.17 8.29
CA THR A 95 -11.16 4.12 7.75
C THR A 95 -10.69 4.88 6.50
N GLN A 96 -9.48 4.66 6.02
CA GLN A 96 -8.90 5.24 4.79
C GLN A 96 -8.92 6.79 4.68
N ASN A 97 -9.53 7.49 5.64
CA ASN A 97 -9.67 8.94 5.59
C ASN A 97 -8.41 9.70 6.05
N VAL A 98 -7.48 8.99 6.68
CA VAL A 98 -6.28 9.56 7.32
C VAL A 98 -5.06 9.53 6.39
N HIS A 99 -5.11 8.71 5.32
CA HIS A 99 -3.92 8.39 4.52
C HIS A 99 -3.73 9.25 3.26
N GLY A 100 -4.61 10.17 2.93
CA GLY A 100 -4.51 10.94 1.68
C GLY A 100 -4.55 10.10 0.39
N SER A 101 -4.41 8.77 0.48
CA SER A 101 -4.47 7.83 -0.63
C SER A 101 -4.99 6.47 -0.16
N LYS A 102 -5.85 5.86 -0.99
CA LYS A 102 -6.36 4.49 -0.79
C LYS A 102 -5.33 3.39 -1.14
N ASP A 103 -4.16 3.78 -1.61
CA ASP A 103 -3.14 2.83 -2.08
C ASP A 103 -2.28 2.31 -0.92
N MET A 104 -2.25 3.00 0.23
CA MET A 104 -1.53 2.53 1.41
C MET A 104 -2.30 1.39 2.09
N PRO A 105 -1.69 0.22 2.33
CA PRO A 105 -2.33 -0.86 3.06
C PRO A 105 -2.71 -0.47 4.49
N VAL A 106 -3.80 -1.05 4.99
CA VAL A 106 -4.19 -0.94 6.40
C VAL A 106 -3.35 -1.92 7.20
N TRP A 107 -2.41 -1.43 7.99
CA TRP A 107 -1.42 -2.24 8.69
C TRP A 107 -1.92 -2.83 10.01
N GLY A 108 -2.94 -2.25 10.66
CA GLY A 108 -3.48 -2.76 11.91
C GLY A 108 -3.82 -4.25 11.89
N PRO A 109 -4.67 -4.74 10.98
CA PRO A 109 -4.97 -6.17 10.83
C PRO A 109 -3.75 -7.02 10.46
N LEU A 110 -2.84 -6.50 9.62
CA LEU A 110 -1.61 -7.22 9.24
C LEU A 110 -0.67 -7.39 10.43
N LEU A 111 -0.46 -6.32 11.20
CA LEU A 111 0.35 -6.37 12.43
C LEU A 111 -0.29 -7.26 13.50
N SER A 112 -1.62 -7.31 13.57
CA SER A 112 -2.34 -8.25 14.44
C SER A 112 -2.04 -9.69 14.07
N SER A 113 -2.04 -10.04 12.77
CA SER A 113 -1.77 -11.40 12.32
C SER A 113 -0.35 -11.89 12.69
N VAL A 114 0.65 -11.02 12.61
CA VAL A 114 2.04 -11.35 12.98
C VAL A 114 2.31 -11.22 14.49
N SER A 115 1.34 -10.73 15.26
CA SER A 115 1.41 -10.60 16.72
C SER A 115 0.58 -11.66 17.42
N GLY A 116 0.05 -12.67 16.72
CA GLY A 116 -0.80 -13.71 17.31
C GLY A 116 -2.09 -13.14 17.93
N THR A 117 -2.63 -12.05 17.36
CA THR A 117 -3.81 -11.31 17.87
C THR A 117 -3.61 -10.56 19.19
N ASP A 118 -2.39 -10.52 19.75
CA ASP A 118 -2.09 -9.72 20.94
C ASP A 118 -2.12 -8.22 20.62
N GLN A 119 -3.16 -7.54 21.09
CA GLN A 119 -3.39 -6.12 20.85
C GLN A 119 -2.36 -5.21 21.55
N ALA A 120 -1.78 -5.65 22.67
CA ALA A 120 -0.70 -4.91 23.32
C ALA A 120 0.56 -4.94 22.45
N LEU A 121 0.88 -6.09 21.87
CA LEU A 121 2.01 -6.23 20.95
C LEU A 121 1.80 -5.46 19.64
N VAL A 122 0.57 -5.39 19.11
CA VAL A 122 0.24 -4.54 17.95
C VAL A 122 0.54 -3.09 18.25
N LYS A 123 0.12 -2.57 19.40
CA LYS A 123 0.41 -1.19 19.83
C LYS A 123 1.91 -0.93 19.96
N VAL A 124 2.65 -1.87 20.54
CA VAL A 124 4.12 -1.79 20.65
C VAL A 124 4.74 -1.67 19.25
N ARG A 125 4.36 -2.51 18.30
CA ARG A 125 4.87 -2.47 16.92
C ARG A 125 4.59 -1.12 16.26
N ILE A 126 3.36 -0.60 16.36
CA ILE A 126 2.99 0.70 15.79
C ILE A 126 3.82 1.82 16.40
N ASN A 127 3.98 1.85 17.73
CA ASN A 127 4.80 2.85 18.41
C ASN A 127 6.26 2.78 17.95
N VAL A 128 6.84 1.59 17.86
CA VAL A 128 8.25 1.40 17.48
C VAL A 128 8.50 1.79 16.01
N ILE A 129 7.56 1.48 15.09
CA ILE A 129 7.62 1.97 13.70
C ILE A 129 7.52 3.50 13.68
N THR A 130 6.58 4.08 14.43
CA THR A 130 6.38 5.55 14.52
C THR A 130 7.64 6.25 15.01
N SER A 131 8.27 5.74 16.05
CA SER A 131 9.54 6.29 16.58
C SER A 131 10.68 6.18 15.56
N TYR A 132 10.72 5.13 14.77
CA TYR A 132 11.70 5.00 13.69
C TYR A 132 11.46 6.07 12.61
N ILE A 133 10.21 6.29 12.18
CA ILE A 133 9.87 7.36 11.23
C ILE A 133 10.22 8.74 11.80
N GLU A 134 10.00 8.97 13.10
CA GLU A 134 10.40 10.20 13.77
C GLU A 134 11.93 10.41 13.71
N SER A 135 12.72 9.36 13.87
CA SER A 135 14.18 9.43 13.77
C SER A 135 14.70 9.78 12.38
N MET A 136 13.85 9.62 11.33
CA MET A 136 14.19 9.94 9.94
C MET A 136 13.89 11.39 9.56
N GLN A 137 13.33 12.21 10.47
CA GLN A 137 12.93 13.57 10.12
C GLN A 137 14.15 14.42 9.69
N ALA A 138 13.98 15.17 8.59
CA ALA A 138 14.95 16.17 8.15
C ALA A 138 15.14 17.23 9.25
N LYS A 139 16.39 17.59 9.49
CA LYS A 139 16.79 18.62 10.45
C LYS A 139 16.67 20.00 9.84
#